data_51632f6b206f0f6c9ef7dbc44abd658c
#
_entry.id   51632f6b206f0f6c9ef7dbc44abd658c
#
_cell.length_a   1.000
_cell.length_b   1.000
_cell.length_c   1.000
_cell.angle_alpha   90.00
_cell.angle_beta   90.00
_cell.angle_gamma   90.00
#
_symmetry.space_group_name_H-M   'P 1'
#
loop_
_entity.id
_entity.type
_entity.pdbx_description
1 polymer ?
#
loop_
_entity_poly.entity_id
_entity_poly.type
_entity_poly.pdbx_seq_one_letter_code
_entity_poly.pdbx_strand_id
1 'polypeptide(L)'
;MEKIHVLIADDHALFRKGVRKMLEAEEDMKVVGEATNGAEAVALARKLMPDLVLMDITMPELDGIEATRALHREMPHVGVVFVTMFEDDASVIKGLQAGGRGYILKDSGPESMLRAVRAVASGESLLGPTVAEKVMRQFAALDKGQSALVDDLTPRELDVLKAIAEGRSNKEIAVKLSLSEKTVKNHINNIFSKLHLFDRTQAMLYAIRKGIVKVE
;
A
#
# COMPACT_ATOMS: atom_id res chain seq x y z
N MET A 1 -6.75 23.47 -2.88
CA MET A 1 -5.98 22.26 -2.54
C MET A 1 -5.82 21.45 -3.81
N GLU A 2 -4.68 20.82 -4.01
CA GLU A 2 -4.47 19.93 -5.16
C GLU A 2 -5.33 18.67 -4.94
N LYS A 3 -6.09 18.26 -5.97
CA LYS A 3 -7.01 17.13 -5.84
C LYS A 3 -6.25 15.82 -6.04
N ILE A 4 -6.61 14.80 -5.30
CA ILE A 4 -6.11 13.44 -5.47
C ILE A 4 -6.69 12.87 -6.78
N HIS A 5 -5.84 12.56 -7.74
CA HIS A 5 -6.23 11.96 -9.02
C HIS A 5 -6.31 10.45 -8.91
N VAL A 6 -7.51 9.90 -9.05
CA VAL A 6 -7.80 8.47 -8.87
C VAL A 6 -8.15 7.83 -10.21
N LEU A 7 -7.47 6.72 -10.56
CA LEU A 7 -7.88 5.82 -11.63
C LEU A 7 -8.63 4.64 -11.01
N ILE A 8 -9.77 4.24 -11.57
CA ILE A 8 -10.55 3.09 -11.11
C ILE A 8 -10.39 1.95 -12.11
N ALA A 9 -9.95 0.78 -11.66
CA ALA A 9 -9.80 -0.42 -12.47
C ALA A 9 -10.61 -1.58 -11.85
N ASP A 10 -11.71 -1.95 -12.52
CA ASP A 10 -12.65 -2.98 -12.08
C ASP A 10 -13.49 -3.42 -13.28
N ASP A 11 -13.76 -4.70 -13.46
CA ASP A 11 -14.56 -5.19 -14.59
C ASP A 11 -16.09 -5.00 -14.38
N HIS A 12 -16.52 -4.78 -13.12
CA HIS A 12 -17.93 -4.59 -12.76
C HIS A 12 -18.40 -3.15 -12.97
N ALA A 13 -19.10 -2.87 -14.06
CA ALA A 13 -19.54 -1.53 -14.45
C ALA A 13 -20.37 -0.79 -13.37
N LEU A 14 -21.24 -1.53 -12.63
CA LEU A 14 -22.06 -0.92 -11.58
C LEU A 14 -21.20 -0.46 -10.39
N PHE A 15 -20.20 -1.27 -10.01
CA PHE A 15 -19.29 -0.93 -8.93
C PHE A 15 -18.44 0.29 -9.31
N ARG A 16 -17.86 0.33 -10.52
CA ARG A 16 -17.09 1.50 -10.99
C ARG A 16 -17.92 2.78 -10.93
N LYS A 17 -19.16 2.74 -11.42
CA LYS A 17 -20.08 3.91 -11.36
C LYS A 17 -20.36 4.36 -9.93
N GLY A 18 -20.56 3.41 -9.01
CA GLY A 18 -20.77 3.69 -7.59
C GLY A 18 -19.56 4.37 -6.95
N VAL A 19 -18.37 3.80 -7.17
CA VAL A 19 -17.10 4.33 -6.65
C VAL A 19 -16.81 5.70 -7.25
N ARG A 20 -16.99 5.89 -8.56
CA ARG A 20 -16.84 7.21 -9.20
C ARG A 20 -17.73 8.26 -8.51
N LYS A 21 -19.02 7.98 -8.38
CA LYS A 21 -19.97 8.91 -7.75
C LYS A 21 -19.57 9.26 -6.32
N MET A 22 -19.10 8.28 -5.57
CA MET A 22 -18.64 8.47 -4.20
C MET A 22 -17.40 9.36 -4.12
N LEU A 23 -16.38 9.10 -4.96
CA LEU A 23 -15.14 9.88 -4.97
C LEU A 23 -15.37 11.31 -5.48
N GLU A 24 -16.21 11.49 -6.51
CA GLU A 24 -16.53 12.80 -7.07
C GLU A 24 -17.42 13.67 -6.16
N ALA A 25 -18.02 13.09 -5.12
CA ALA A 25 -18.73 13.83 -4.08
C ALA A 25 -17.76 14.52 -3.09
N GLU A 26 -16.48 14.09 -3.06
CA GLU A 26 -15.46 14.68 -2.20
C GLU A 26 -14.72 15.83 -2.93
N GLU A 27 -14.53 16.95 -2.23
CA GLU A 27 -13.89 18.13 -2.81
C GLU A 27 -12.40 17.93 -3.13
N ASP A 28 -11.74 17.03 -2.38
CA ASP A 28 -10.32 16.72 -2.46
C ASP A 28 -9.98 15.59 -3.43
N MET A 29 -10.95 15.02 -4.16
CA MET A 29 -10.73 13.90 -5.06
C MET A 29 -11.22 14.17 -6.48
N LYS A 30 -10.61 13.48 -7.46
CA LYS A 30 -11.02 13.52 -8.87
C LYS A 30 -10.74 12.17 -9.53
N VAL A 31 -11.77 11.57 -10.12
CA VAL A 31 -11.59 10.39 -10.97
C VAL A 31 -11.09 10.82 -12.33
N VAL A 32 -9.88 10.41 -12.70
CA VAL A 32 -9.23 10.79 -13.97
C VAL A 32 -9.44 9.77 -15.07
N GLY A 33 -9.82 8.52 -14.74
CA GLY A 33 -10.11 7.49 -15.72
C GLY A 33 -10.74 6.25 -15.10
N GLU A 34 -11.22 5.38 -15.98
CA GLU A 34 -11.75 4.06 -15.63
C GLU A 34 -11.15 3.00 -16.57
N ALA A 35 -10.83 1.84 -16.04
CA ALA A 35 -10.35 0.67 -16.75
C ALA A 35 -11.23 -0.54 -16.44
N THR A 36 -11.33 -1.48 -17.38
CA THR A 36 -12.13 -2.71 -17.24
C THR A 36 -11.24 -3.96 -17.07
N ASN A 37 -9.94 -3.80 -17.20
CA ASN A 37 -8.94 -4.85 -17.01
C ASN A 37 -7.58 -4.25 -16.64
N GLY A 38 -6.65 -5.08 -16.23
CA GLY A 38 -5.32 -4.65 -15.79
C GLY A 38 -4.45 -4.02 -16.89
N ALA A 39 -4.58 -4.50 -18.13
CA ALA A 39 -3.81 -3.96 -19.25
C ALA A 39 -4.24 -2.53 -19.57
N GLU A 40 -5.56 -2.28 -19.59
CA GLU A 40 -6.13 -0.95 -19.76
C GLU A 40 -5.74 -0.03 -18.59
N ALA A 41 -5.75 -0.56 -17.35
CA ALA A 41 -5.34 0.21 -16.16
C ALA A 41 -3.89 0.68 -16.27
N VAL A 42 -2.95 -0.17 -16.67
CA VAL A 42 -1.54 0.19 -16.87
C VAL A 42 -1.39 1.24 -17.98
N ALA A 43 -2.08 1.05 -19.12
CA ALA A 43 -2.02 1.99 -20.24
C ALA A 43 -2.57 3.38 -19.87
N LEU A 44 -3.71 3.42 -19.15
CA LEU A 44 -4.30 4.67 -18.67
C LEU A 44 -3.46 5.33 -17.58
N ALA A 45 -2.87 4.58 -16.67
CA ALA A 45 -1.99 5.14 -15.64
C ALA A 45 -0.78 5.87 -16.28
N ARG A 46 -0.15 5.28 -17.30
CA ARG A 46 0.94 5.94 -18.05
C ARG A 46 0.49 7.27 -18.71
N LYS A 47 -0.73 7.31 -19.22
CA LYS A 47 -1.26 8.48 -19.94
C LYS A 47 -1.75 9.57 -18.99
N LEU A 48 -2.39 9.20 -17.90
CA LEU A 48 -3.12 10.11 -17.01
C LEU A 48 -2.33 10.50 -15.78
N MET A 49 -1.25 9.76 -15.46
CA MET A 49 -0.37 9.98 -14.30
C MET A 49 -1.17 10.20 -13.00
N PRO A 50 -2.02 9.22 -12.59
CA PRO A 50 -2.81 9.35 -11.39
C PRO A 50 -1.92 9.28 -10.13
N ASP A 51 -2.40 9.82 -9.01
CA ASP A 51 -1.74 9.67 -7.71
C ASP A 51 -1.90 8.24 -7.18
N LEU A 52 -3.07 7.63 -7.47
CA LEU A 52 -3.32 6.24 -7.11
C LEU A 52 -4.31 5.54 -8.06
N VAL A 53 -4.27 4.20 -8.01
CA VAL A 53 -5.22 3.33 -8.70
C VAL A 53 -6.00 2.52 -7.67
N LEU A 54 -7.35 2.58 -7.72
CA LEU A 54 -8.22 1.59 -7.09
C LEU A 54 -8.29 0.40 -8.01
N MET A 55 -7.77 -0.75 -7.60
CA MET A 55 -7.52 -1.91 -8.45
C MET A 55 -8.30 -3.13 -7.95
N ASP A 56 -9.22 -3.63 -8.75
CA ASP A 56 -9.75 -4.97 -8.49
C ASP A 56 -8.68 -6.03 -8.78
N ILE A 57 -8.68 -7.09 -7.99
CA ILE A 57 -7.76 -8.21 -8.18
C ILE A 57 -8.20 -9.07 -9.36
N THR A 58 -9.50 -9.41 -9.42
CA THR A 58 -10.02 -10.35 -10.40
C THR A 58 -10.57 -9.60 -11.60
N MET A 59 -9.78 -9.49 -12.64
CA MET A 59 -10.17 -8.86 -13.91
C MET A 59 -9.75 -9.74 -15.09
N PRO A 60 -10.45 -9.62 -16.24
CA PRO A 60 -10.08 -10.34 -17.47
C PRO A 60 -8.76 -9.83 -18.05
N GLU A 61 -8.13 -10.61 -18.95
CA GLU A 61 -6.91 -10.35 -19.70
C GLU A 61 -5.66 -10.27 -18.81
N LEU A 62 -5.54 -9.24 -17.99
CA LEU A 62 -4.48 -9.04 -17.02
C LEU A 62 -5.11 -8.78 -15.65
N ASP A 63 -4.82 -9.63 -14.67
CA ASP A 63 -5.32 -9.45 -13.31
C ASP A 63 -4.69 -8.24 -12.60
N GLY A 64 -5.33 -7.79 -11.50
CA GLY A 64 -4.89 -6.60 -10.78
C GLY A 64 -3.54 -6.76 -10.09
N ILE A 65 -3.13 -7.99 -9.75
CA ILE A 65 -1.83 -8.25 -9.11
C ILE A 65 -0.70 -8.07 -10.13
N GLU A 66 -0.84 -8.64 -11.33
CA GLU A 66 0.13 -8.46 -12.39
C GLU A 66 0.17 -7.02 -12.90
N ALA A 67 -1.01 -6.36 -13.03
CA ALA A 67 -1.08 -4.94 -13.35
C ALA A 67 -0.34 -4.09 -12.30
N THR A 68 -0.53 -4.38 -11.01
CA THR A 68 0.17 -3.68 -9.91
C THR A 68 1.67 -3.89 -9.98
N ARG A 69 2.14 -5.11 -10.30
CA ARG A 69 3.58 -5.39 -10.48
C ARG A 69 4.18 -4.58 -11.63
N ALA A 70 3.44 -4.42 -12.73
CA ALA A 70 3.85 -3.59 -13.85
C ALA A 70 3.90 -2.10 -13.46
N LEU A 71 2.85 -1.60 -12.79
CA LEU A 71 2.78 -0.22 -12.30
C LEU A 71 3.91 0.08 -11.32
N HIS A 72 4.13 -0.80 -10.33
CA HIS A 72 5.18 -0.59 -9.33
C HIS A 72 6.58 -0.51 -9.94
N ARG A 73 6.86 -1.33 -10.97
CA ARG A 73 8.14 -1.31 -11.68
C ARG A 73 8.34 -0.04 -12.50
N GLU A 74 7.29 0.44 -13.17
CA GLU A 74 7.39 1.55 -14.12
C GLU A 74 7.09 2.90 -13.50
N MET A 75 6.18 2.94 -12.53
CA MET A 75 5.67 4.15 -11.88
C MET A 75 5.56 3.94 -10.35
N PRO A 76 6.68 3.78 -9.63
CA PRO A 76 6.68 3.44 -8.20
C PRO A 76 6.05 4.53 -7.29
N HIS A 77 5.85 5.72 -7.82
CA HIS A 77 5.17 6.81 -7.12
C HIS A 77 3.65 6.66 -7.10
N VAL A 78 3.07 5.94 -8.08
CA VAL A 78 1.62 5.70 -8.14
C VAL A 78 1.23 4.70 -7.06
N GLY A 79 0.33 5.10 -6.16
CA GLY A 79 -0.22 4.23 -5.14
C GLY A 79 -1.18 3.21 -5.74
N VAL A 80 -1.23 2.00 -5.19
CA VAL A 80 -2.26 1.02 -5.55
C VAL A 80 -3.00 0.57 -4.31
N VAL A 81 -4.33 0.71 -4.34
CA VAL A 81 -5.26 0.20 -3.34
C VAL A 81 -6.05 -0.93 -3.98
N PHE A 82 -5.88 -2.14 -3.50
CA PHE A 82 -6.73 -3.25 -3.92
C PHE A 82 -8.13 -3.13 -3.35
N VAL A 83 -9.12 -3.38 -4.20
CA VAL A 83 -10.54 -3.40 -3.84
C VAL A 83 -11.14 -4.69 -4.35
N THR A 84 -11.48 -5.62 -3.48
CA THR A 84 -11.88 -6.98 -3.88
C THR A 84 -13.06 -7.51 -3.08
N MET A 85 -13.77 -8.49 -3.63
CA MET A 85 -14.83 -9.23 -2.93
C MET A 85 -14.27 -10.32 -2.01
N PHE A 86 -13.04 -10.77 -2.23
CA PHE A 86 -12.48 -11.95 -1.58
C PHE A 86 -11.25 -11.64 -0.73
N GLU A 87 -11.18 -12.29 0.42
CA GLU A 87 -10.09 -12.20 1.37
C GLU A 87 -9.26 -13.50 1.40
N ASP A 88 -8.98 -14.15 0.28
CA ASP A 88 -8.08 -15.30 0.35
C ASP A 88 -6.65 -14.86 0.67
N ASP A 89 -6.03 -15.60 1.60
CA ASP A 89 -4.73 -15.24 2.17
C ASP A 89 -3.62 -15.15 1.10
N ALA A 90 -3.72 -15.97 0.05
CA ALA A 90 -2.72 -16.00 -1.02
C ALA A 90 -2.77 -14.74 -1.90
N SER A 91 -3.96 -14.26 -2.25
CA SER A 91 -4.16 -13.06 -3.06
C SER A 91 -3.74 -11.79 -2.32
N VAL A 92 -4.04 -11.70 -1.01
CA VAL A 92 -3.58 -10.60 -0.15
C VAL A 92 -2.06 -10.48 -0.18
N ILE A 93 -1.36 -11.59 0.07
CA ILE A 93 0.11 -11.59 0.11
C ILE A 93 0.72 -11.26 -1.25
N LYS A 94 0.21 -11.87 -2.32
CA LYS A 94 0.69 -11.60 -3.68
C LYS A 94 0.47 -10.14 -4.07
N GLY A 95 -0.66 -9.55 -3.69
CA GLY A 95 -0.96 -8.15 -3.94
C GLY A 95 0.01 -7.20 -3.24
N LEU A 96 0.32 -7.46 -1.96
CA LEU A 96 1.31 -6.70 -1.21
C LEU A 96 2.73 -6.88 -1.79
N GLN A 97 3.11 -8.11 -2.16
CA GLN A 97 4.38 -8.39 -2.83
C GLN A 97 4.51 -7.73 -4.20
N ALA A 98 3.39 -7.50 -4.88
CA ALA A 98 3.35 -6.78 -6.15
C ALA A 98 3.54 -5.26 -6.00
N GLY A 99 3.48 -4.72 -4.77
CA GLY A 99 3.65 -3.30 -4.46
C GLY A 99 2.36 -2.57 -4.10
N GLY A 100 1.27 -3.31 -3.81
CA GLY A 100 0.04 -2.73 -3.28
C GLY A 100 0.25 -2.07 -1.92
N ARG A 101 -0.28 -0.84 -1.74
CA ARG A 101 -0.15 -0.06 -0.50
C ARG A 101 -1.43 -0.03 0.33
N GLY A 102 -2.54 -0.45 -0.24
CA GLY A 102 -3.81 -0.55 0.46
C GLY A 102 -4.58 -1.80 0.04
N TYR A 103 -5.44 -2.28 0.94
CA TYR A 103 -6.29 -3.43 0.69
C TYR A 103 -7.63 -3.24 1.38
N ILE A 104 -8.71 -3.25 0.62
CA ILE A 104 -10.07 -3.00 1.08
C ILE A 104 -11.02 -4.03 0.48
N LEU A 105 -12.02 -4.42 1.24
CA LEU A 105 -13.12 -5.21 0.72
C LEU A 105 -14.16 -4.30 0.04
N LYS A 106 -14.79 -4.78 -1.02
CA LYS A 106 -15.87 -4.05 -1.73
C LYS A 106 -17.07 -3.74 -0.82
N ASP A 107 -17.25 -4.49 0.27
CA ASP A 107 -18.32 -4.31 1.26
C ASP A 107 -17.94 -3.44 2.48
N SER A 108 -16.70 -2.97 2.55
CA SER A 108 -16.17 -2.19 3.71
C SER A 108 -16.81 -0.80 3.89
N GLY A 109 -17.70 -0.41 3.01
CA GLY A 109 -18.39 0.87 3.06
C GLY A 109 -17.57 2.08 2.54
N PRO A 110 -18.27 3.20 2.23
CA PRO A 110 -17.67 4.37 1.59
C PRO A 110 -16.55 5.01 2.40
N GLU A 111 -16.74 5.16 3.71
CA GLU A 111 -15.76 5.83 4.60
C GLU A 111 -14.40 5.11 4.63
N SER A 112 -14.42 3.77 4.62
CA SER A 112 -13.20 2.97 4.61
C SER A 112 -12.42 3.18 3.31
N MET A 113 -13.13 3.26 2.18
CA MET A 113 -12.52 3.50 0.87
C MET A 113 -11.94 4.91 0.77
N LEU A 114 -12.69 5.94 1.17
CA LEU A 114 -12.20 7.32 1.19
C LEU A 114 -10.96 7.48 2.06
N ARG A 115 -10.97 6.87 3.24
CA ARG A 115 -9.81 6.86 4.15
C ARG A 115 -8.59 6.22 3.51
N ALA A 116 -8.76 5.09 2.82
CA ALA A 116 -7.63 4.43 2.17
C ALA A 116 -7.09 5.23 0.97
N VAL A 117 -7.96 5.86 0.19
CA VAL A 117 -7.52 6.76 -0.88
C VAL A 117 -6.65 7.88 -0.32
N ARG A 118 -7.09 8.55 0.75
CA ARG A 118 -6.32 9.64 1.38
C ARG A 118 -5.00 9.15 1.96
N ALA A 119 -5.01 8.03 2.68
CA ALA A 119 -3.81 7.45 3.29
C ALA A 119 -2.75 7.07 2.23
N VAL A 120 -3.18 6.40 1.16
CA VAL A 120 -2.25 5.95 0.12
C VAL A 120 -1.74 7.14 -0.73
N ALA A 121 -2.58 8.12 -0.99
CA ALA A 121 -2.17 9.35 -1.69
C ALA A 121 -1.15 10.17 -0.87
N SER A 122 -1.22 10.13 0.48
CA SER A 122 -0.21 10.75 1.34
C SER A 122 1.08 9.93 1.50
N GLY A 123 1.17 8.76 0.83
CA GLY A 123 2.32 7.88 0.89
C GLY A 123 2.32 6.90 2.06
N GLU A 124 1.19 6.77 2.77
CA GLU A 124 0.98 5.79 3.82
C GLU A 124 0.51 4.46 3.23
N SER A 125 0.55 3.39 4.02
CA SER A 125 -0.08 2.11 3.68
C SER A 125 -1.26 1.86 4.61
N LEU A 126 -2.38 1.36 4.07
CA LEU A 126 -3.56 1.06 4.86
C LEU A 126 -4.04 -0.37 4.59
N LEU A 127 -3.94 -1.20 5.61
CA LEU A 127 -4.51 -2.54 5.63
C LEU A 127 -5.66 -2.58 6.62
N GLY A 128 -6.79 -3.12 6.21
CA GLY A 128 -7.89 -3.42 7.14
C GLY A 128 -7.45 -4.42 8.22
N PRO A 129 -8.08 -4.43 9.42
CA PRO A 129 -7.68 -5.30 10.53
C PRO A 129 -7.59 -6.79 10.13
N THR A 130 -8.57 -7.29 9.40
CA THR A 130 -8.63 -8.67 8.91
C THR A 130 -7.47 -9.00 7.98
N VAL A 131 -7.11 -8.07 7.08
CA VAL A 131 -6.00 -8.24 6.14
C VAL A 131 -4.68 -8.22 6.90
N ALA A 132 -4.51 -7.33 7.86
CA ALA A 132 -3.33 -7.26 8.71
C ALA A 132 -3.13 -8.57 9.50
N GLU A 133 -4.18 -9.13 10.09
CA GLU A 133 -4.13 -10.40 10.81
C GLU A 133 -3.72 -11.57 9.90
N LYS A 134 -4.23 -11.64 8.67
CA LYS A 134 -3.88 -12.68 7.69
C LYS A 134 -2.42 -12.59 7.29
N VAL A 135 -1.94 -11.38 7.01
CA VAL A 135 -0.54 -11.13 6.72
C VAL A 135 0.35 -11.59 7.88
N MET A 136 -0.02 -11.28 9.13
CA MET A 136 0.69 -11.70 10.33
C MET A 136 0.75 -13.22 10.47
N ARG A 137 -0.38 -13.94 10.27
CA ARG A 137 -0.43 -15.41 10.35
C ARG A 137 0.49 -16.07 9.32
N GLN A 138 0.50 -15.59 8.10
CA GLN A 138 1.31 -16.21 7.04
C GLN A 138 2.81 -15.93 7.25
N PHE A 139 3.17 -14.75 7.75
CA PHE A 139 4.56 -14.48 8.12
C PHE A 139 5.02 -15.33 9.31
N ALA A 140 4.18 -15.59 10.30
CA ALA A 140 4.49 -16.51 11.40
C ALA A 140 4.73 -17.96 10.92
N ALA A 141 4.08 -18.39 9.84
CA ALA A 141 4.28 -19.70 9.24
C ALA A 141 5.61 -19.82 8.46
N LEU A 142 6.14 -18.74 7.93
CA LEU A 142 7.40 -18.70 7.17
C LEU A 142 8.67 -18.65 8.06
N ASP A 143 8.51 -18.49 9.37
CA ASP A 143 9.61 -18.18 10.30
C ASP A 143 10.49 -19.35 10.73
N LYS A 144 10.46 -20.49 10.03
CA LYS A 144 11.32 -21.64 10.34
C LYS A 144 12.70 -21.60 9.66
N GLY A 145 13.11 -20.52 9.01
CA GLY A 145 14.36 -20.61 8.26
C GLY A 145 15.14 -19.39 7.80
N GLN A 146 15.11 -18.21 8.42
CA GLN A 146 16.08 -17.16 8.07
C GLN A 146 16.35 -16.16 9.20
N SER A 147 17.45 -16.37 9.89
CA SER A 147 18.08 -15.41 10.79
C SER A 147 19.34 -14.89 10.11
N ALA A 148 19.31 -13.69 9.56
CA ALA A 148 20.47 -12.81 9.32
C ALA A 148 20.06 -11.66 8.37
N LEU A 149 19.96 -10.41 8.85
CA LEU A 149 20.10 -9.17 8.06
C LEU A 149 19.81 -7.89 8.92
N VAL A 150 19.68 -8.03 10.26
CA VAL A 150 19.48 -6.86 11.14
C VAL A 150 20.79 -6.09 11.37
N ASP A 151 21.93 -6.74 11.11
CA ASP A 151 23.27 -6.20 11.42
C ASP A 151 23.73 -5.05 10.49
N ASP A 152 22.99 -4.81 9.37
CA ASP A 152 23.35 -3.78 8.40
C ASP A 152 22.70 -2.40 8.67
N LEU A 153 21.78 -2.30 9.63
CA LEU A 153 21.14 -1.04 9.97
C LEU A 153 21.95 -0.24 10.98
N THR A 154 22.10 1.06 10.73
CA THR A 154 22.63 1.98 11.73
C THR A 154 21.67 2.10 12.92
N PRO A 155 22.15 2.47 14.13
CA PRO A 155 21.27 2.68 15.30
C PRO A 155 20.08 3.61 14.99
N ARG A 156 20.31 4.63 14.15
CA ARG A 156 19.28 5.59 13.78
C ARG A 156 18.23 5.02 12.83
N GLU A 157 18.65 4.19 11.89
CA GLU A 157 17.74 3.47 11.00
C GLU A 157 16.91 2.44 11.79
N LEU A 158 17.51 1.80 12.79
CA LEU A 158 16.78 0.88 13.68
C LEU A 158 15.71 1.62 14.51
N ASP A 159 16.00 2.84 15.02
CA ASP A 159 15.02 3.66 15.73
C ASP A 159 13.84 4.05 14.82
N VAL A 160 14.16 4.44 13.57
CA VAL A 160 13.14 4.75 12.57
C VAL A 160 12.31 3.52 12.22
N LEU A 161 12.94 2.34 12.05
CA LEU A 161 12.25 1.08 11.77
C LEU A 161 11.31 0.67 12.91
N LYS A 162 11.73 0.84 14.18
CA LYS A 162 10.86 0.63 15.34
C LYS A 162 9.63 1.53 15.31
N ALA A 163 9.84 2.82 15.03
CA ALA A 163 8.74 3.77 14.96
C ALA A 163 7.76 3.50 13.79
N ILE A 164 8.26 2.96 12.68
CA ILE A 164 7.42 2.46 11.57
C ILE A 164 6.56 1.30 12.07
N ALA A 165 7.13 0.36 12.79
CA ALA A 165 6.43 -0.81 13.32
C ALA A 165 5.37 -0.44 14.39
N GLU A 166 5.55 0.68 15.09
CA GLU A 166 4.55 1.29 15.98
C GLU A 166 3.41 1.99 15.22
N GLY A 167 3.41 1.97 13.88
CA GLY A 167 2.37 2.59 13.06
C GLY A 167 2.46 4.12 12.94
N ARG A 168 3.58 4.75 13.35
CA ARG A 168 3.71 6.21 13.37
C ARG A 168 3.90 6.78 11.97
N SER A 169 3.25 7.89 11.66
CA SER A 169 3.49 8.69 10.44
C SER A 169 4.91 9.29 10.43
N ASN A 170 5.38 9.73 9.26
CA ASN A 170 6.70 10.37 9.14
C ASN A 170 6.84 11.62 10.01
N LYS A 171 5.74 12.38 10.17
CA LYS A 171 5.66 13.55 11.03
C LYS A 171 5.85 13.19 12.52
N GLU A 172 5.18 12.13 12.98
CA GLU A 172 5.31 11.65 14.36
C GLU A 172 6.69 11.07 14.63
N ILE A 173 7.29 10.37 13.65
CA ILE A 173 8.67 9.88 13.73
C ILE A 173 9.64 11.05 13.84
N ALA A 174 9.45 12.10 13.03
CA ALA A 174 10.26 13.30 13.06
C ALA A 174 10.25 13.96 14.44
N VAL A 175 9.06 14.12 15.03
CA VAL A 175 8.90 14.65 16.39
C VAL A 175 9.56 13.74 17.43
N LYS A 176 9.23 12.44 17.41
CA LYS A 176 9.75 11.44 18.38
C LYS A 176 11.27 11.38 18.39
N LEU A 177 11.89 11.47 17.21
CA LEU A 177 13.35 11.32 17.05
C LEU A 177 14.10 12.64 16.92
N SER A 178 13.41 13.79 17.06
CA SER A 178 14.00 15.13 16.90
C SER A 178 14.72 15.30 15.54
N LEU A 179 14.03 14.90 14.47
CA LEU A 179 14.49 14.97 13.07
C LEU A 179 13.57 15.86 12.24
N SER A 180 14.02 16.24 11.02
CA SER A 180 13.13 16.76 10.01
C SER A 180 12.38 15.62 9.29
N GLU A 181 11.17 15.86 8.77
CA GLU A 181 10.46 14.86 7.97
C GLU A 181 11.26 14.42 6.74
N LYS A 182 12.03 15.34 6.14
CA LYS A 182 12.94 15.04 5.02
C LYS A 182 14.03 14.03 5.46
N THR A 183 14.59 14.20 6.64
CA THR A 183 15.58 13.28 7.20
C THR A 183 14.98 11.91 7.47
N VAL A 184 13.74 11.85 8.01
CA VAL A 184 13.02 10.60 8.22
C VAL A 184 12.79 9.87 6.90
N LYS A 185 12.35 10.57 5.84
CA LYS A 185 12.20 9.98 4.50
C LYS A 185 13.50 9.39 3.97
N ASN A 186 14.62 10.07 4.17
CA ASN A 186 15.94 9.55 3.75
C ASN A 186 16.31 8.27 4.51
N HIS A 187 16.10 8.22 5.83
CA HIS A 187 16.31 6.99 6.61
C HIS A 187 15.43 5.84 6.15
N ILE A 188 14.14 6.12 5.86
CA ILE A 188 13.21 5.12 5.34
C ILE A 188 13.71 4.53 4.01
N ASN A 189 14.14 5.38 3.07
CA ASN A 189 14.69 4.93 1.80
C ASN A 189 15.95 4.06 1.99
N ASN A 190 16.84 4.44 2.90
CA ASN A 190 18.03 3.66 3.21
C ASN A 190 17.68 2.31 3.83
N ILE A 191 16.69 2.27 4.76
CA ILE A 191 16.18 1.02 5.35
C ILE A 191 15.63 0.12 4.25
N PHE A 192 14.80 0.66 3.36
CA PHE A 192 14.21 -0.12 2.27
C PHE A 192 15.28 -0.69 1.34
N SER A 193 16.29 0.10 0.98
CA SER A 193 17.42 -0.35 0.16
C SER A 193 18.22 -1.46 0.84
N LYS A 194 18.60 -1.28 2.13
CA LYS A 194 19.44 -2.22 2.87
C LYS A 194 18.75 -3.55 3.16
N LEU A 195 17.44 -3.50 3.44
CA LEU A 195 16.66 -4.68 3.78
C LEU A 195 15.92 -5.28 2.57
N HIS A 196 16.13 -4.72 1.36
CA HIS A 196 15.44 -5.10 0.12
C HIS A 196 13.91 -5.06 0.28
N LEU A 197 13.41 -4.01 0.95
CA LEU A 197 12.00 -3.77 1.16
C LEU A 197 11.49 -2.76 0.14
N PHE A 198 10.24 -2.91 -0.25
CA PHE A 198 9.65 -2.05 -1.30
C PHE A 198 8.70 -0.99 -0.75
N ASP A 199 8.18 -1.18 0.48
CA ASP A 199 7.22 -0.26 1.08
C ASP A 199 7.24 -0.30 2.61
N ARG A 200 6.46 0.61 3.21
CA ARG A 200 6.34 0.78 4.65
C ARG A 200 5.68 -0.42 5.35
N THR A 201 4.73 -1.08 4.68
CA THR A 201 4.07 -2.27 5.23
C THR A 201 5.06 -3.40 5.39
N GLN A 202 5.90 -3.62 4.37
CA GLN A 202 6.97 -4.62 4.45
C GLN A 202 7.99 -4.30 5.54
N ALA A 203 8.31 -3.02 5.74
CA ALA A 203 9.21 -2.61 6.83
C ALA A 203 8.60 -2.88 8.21
N MET A 204 7.33 -2.60 8.40
CA MET A 204 6.59 -2.89 9.63
C MET A 204 6.59 -4.40 9.90
N LEU A 205 6.21 -5.21 8.92
CA LEU A 205 6.20 -6.67 9.02
C LEU A 205 7.59 -7.25 9.31
N TYR A 206 8.62 -6.71 8.64
CA TYR A 206 10.00 -7.10 8.89
C TYR A 206 10.40 -6.85 10.35
N ALA A 207 10.09 -5.67 10.90
CA ALA A 207 10.43 -5.30 12.27
C ALA A 207 9.73 -6.20 13.30
N ILE A 208 8.45 -6.52 13.08
CA ILE A 208 7.67 -7.43 13.93
C ILE A 208 8.28 -8.85 13.85
N ARG A 209 8.52 -9.34 12.65
CA ARG A 209 9.09 -10.66 12.39
C ARG A 209 10.46 -10.86 13.07
N LYS A 210 11.30 -9.83 13.03
CA LYS A 210 12.63 -9.86 13.67
C LYS A 210 12.59 -9.61 15.17
N GLY A 211 11.41 -9.46 15.77
CA GLY A 211 11.28 -9.19 17.19
C GLY A 211 11.82 -7.82 17.63
N ILE A 212 12.00 -6.91 16.66
CA ILE A 212 12.46 -5.53 16.91
C ILE A 212 11.40 -4.76 17.72
N VAL A 213 10.12 -5.10 17.51
CA VAL A 213 8.98 -4.59 18.26
C VAL A 213 8.08 -5.76 18.65
N LYS A 214 7.64 -5.82 19.91
CA LYS A 214 6.63 -6.75 20.38
C LYS A 214 5.26 -6.14 20.12
N VAL A 215 4.38 -6.87 19.48
CA VAL A 215 2.97 -6.50 19.38
C VAL A 215 2.29 -7.04 20.63
N GLU A 216 1.79 -6.13 21.48
CA GLU A 216 0.93 -6.48 22.61
C GLU A 216 -0.50 -6.76 22.13
#